data_4637f75919f7d8352cf8fa0f3a120204
#
_entry.id   4637f75919f7d8352cf8fa0f3a120204
#
_cell.length_a   1.000
_cell.length_b   1.000
_cell.length_c   1.000
_cell.angle_alpha   90.00
_cell.angle_beta   90.00
_cell.angle_gamma   90.00
#
_symmetry.space_group_name_H-M   'P 1'
#
loop_
_entity.id
_entity.type
_entity.pdbx_description
1 polymer ?
#
loop_
_entity_poly.entity_id
_entity_poly.type
_entity_poly.pdbx_seq_one_letter_code
_entity_poly.pdbx_strand_id
1 'polypeptide(L)'
;MLIYTPTKSMNTPIRNRKGFTLIELLTVIAIIGILAAVLFPGVQGVMRSAKKNSALNKVRSIGQAYMNWAGGNKAIANGTWASGKTMTTSLSGYAAILADGASLDSGELWFLDADPAADGITTIPKNVITRTGNTVAINATFTAALTQGKSGWDLYTPTSRSLVGNVTAPVAWTRGLTVAGTWPAAGANATDSVWGTEGGHILYGDGHVSFCSDTMTTGSNFFTKADGTTSASWKDSAGVPQATTPAAALVTQN
;
A
#
# COMPACT_ATOMS: atom_id res chain seq x y z
N MET A 1 16.09 -15.66 88.14
CA MET A 1 16.71 -14.34 87.81
C MET A 1 16.49 -14.14 86.33
N LEU A 2 15.40 -13.44 85.96
CA LEU A 2 15.00 -13.18 84.57
C LEU A 2 15.66 -11.83 84.14
N ILE A 3 16.51 -11.89 83.14
CA ILE A 3 17.16 -10.72 82.58
C ILE A 3 16.25 -10.09 81.50
N TYR A 4 15.69 -8.92 81.78
CA TYR A 4 14.87 -8.14 80.87
C TYR A 4 15.79 -7.32 79.96
N THR A 5 15.85 -7.62 78.65
CA THR A 5 16.54 -6.80 77.67
C THR A 5 15.55 -5.80 77.04
N PRO A 6 15.80 -4.49 77.07
CA PRO A 6 14.95 -3.51 76.42
C PRO A 6 15.12 -3.53 74.92
N THR A 7 14.08 -3.71 74.19
CA THR A 7 14.02 -3.58 72.74
C THR A 7 14.15 -2.09 72.37
N LYS A 8 15.20 -1.77 71.61
CA LYS A 8 15.48 -0.44 71.09
C LYS A 8 14.52 -0.16 69.95
N SER A 9 13.56 0.77 70.17
CA SER A 9 12.64 1.27 69.14
C SER A 9 13.46 2.04 68.09
N MET A 10 13.48 1.54 66.86
CA MET A 10 14.04 2.27 65.73
C MET A 10 12.99 3.32 65.25
N ASN A 11 13.24 4.59 65.62
CA ASN A 11 12.54 5.71 65.01
C ASN A 11 13.02 5.88 63.56
N THR A 12 12.28 5.38 62.60
CA THR A 12 12.48 5.69 61.18
C THR A 12 12.00 7.12 60.94
N PRO A 13 12.86 8.02 60.41
CA PRO A 13 12.45 9.38 60.11
C PRO A 13 11.37 9.39 59.04
N ILE A 14 10.21 9.94 59.35
CA ILE A 14 9.14 10.17 58.38
C ILE A 14 9.66 11.20 57.37
N ARG A 15 9.99 10.71 56.17
CA ARG A 15 10.42 11.55 55.07
C ARG A 15 9.23 12.42 54.66
N ASN A 16 9.31 13.73 54.93
CA ASN A 16 8.32 14.72 54.54
C ASN A 16 8.17 14.67 53.00
N ARG A 17 7.13 14.03 52.49
CA ARG A 17 6.77 14.08 51.06
C ARG A 17 6.09 15.43 50.86
N LYS A 18 6.78 16.35 50.17
CA LYS A 18 6.15 17.57 49.68
C LYS A 18 5.00 17.19 48.77
N GLY A 19 3.78 17.50 49.15
CA GLY A 19 2.59 17.28 48.32
C GLY A 19 2.62 18.26 47.14
N PHE A 20 2.19 17.77 45.96
CA PHE A 20 2.00 18.62 44.79
C PHE A 20 0.83 19.57 45.03
N THR A 21 0.99 20.85 44.73
CA THR A 21 -0.11 21.81 44.82
C THR A 21 -1.04 21.68 43.61
N LEU A 22 -2.32 21.95 43.78
CA LEU A 22 -3.32 21.91 42.73
C LEU A 22 -2.95 22.86 41.58
N ILE A 23 -2.35 24.00 41.89
CA ILE A 23 -1.92 24.99 40.90
C ILE A 23 -0.73 24.49 40.05
N GLU A 24 0.24 23.78 40.67
CA GLU A 24 1.37 23.19 39.92
C GLU A 24 0.88 22.15 38.93
N LEU A 25 -0.11 21.33 39.31
CA LEU A 25 -0.69 20.35 38.37
C LEU A 25 -1.45 21.08 37.24
N LEU A 26 -2.24 22.10 37.58
CA LEU A 26 -3.05 22.83 36.60
C LEU A 26 -2.18 23.58 35.58
N THR A 27 -1.08 24.20 36.03
CA THR A 27 -0.15 24.91 35.12
C THR A 27 0.53 23.94 34.15
N VAL A 28 0.92 22.75 34.60
CA VAL A 28 1.55 21.74 33.75
C VAL A 28 0.60 21.26 32.67
N ILE A 29 -0.65 20.91 33.02
CA ILE A 29 -1.63 20.48 32.02
C ILE A 29 -2.00 21.60 31.04
N ALA A 30 -2.04 22.86 31.49
CA ALA A 30 -2.29 24.00 30.62
C ALA A 30 -1.16 24.16 29.57
N ILE A 31 0.11 24.06 30.02
CA ILE A 31 1.26 24.16 29.11
C ILE A 31 1.27 22.99 28.11
N ILE A 32 1.03 21.75 28.59
CA ILE A 32 0.94 20.57 27.71
C ILE A 32 -0.20 20.75 26.69
N GLY A 33 -1.34 21.27 27.11
CA GLY A 33 -2.49 21.54 26.23
C GLY A 33 -2.16 22.53 25.11
N ILE A 34 -1.46 23.62 25.43
CA ILE A 34 -1.04 24.61 24.43
C ILE A 34 -0.02 24.00 23.46
N LEU A 35 0.97 23.27 23.96
CA LEU A 35 1.97 22.62 23.11
C LEU A 35 1.33 21.59 22.19
N ALA A 36 0.42 20.76 22.70
CA ALA A 36 -0.30 19.76 21.92
C ALA A 36 -1.15 20.41 20.83
N ALA A 37 -1.85 21.52 21.13
CA ALA A 37 -2.69 22.22 20.15
C ALA A 37 -1.89 22.76 18.94
N VAL A 38 -0.65 23.20 19.16
CA VAL A 38 0.24 23.69 18.09
C VAL A 38 0.85 22.55 17.29
N LEU A 39 1.24 21.44 17.95
CA LEU A 39 1.93 20.33 17.33
C LEU A 39 0.98 19.42 16.52
N PHE A 40 -0.27 19.27 16.95
CA PHE A 40 -1.21 18.30 16.37
C PHE A 40 -1.43 18.46 14.85
N PRO A 41 -1.69 19.66 14.28
CA PRO A 41 -1.86 19.83 12.84
C PRO A 41 -0.59 19.50 12.04
N GLY A 42 0.60 19.78 12.58
CA GLY A 42 1.86 19.46 11.94
C GLY A 42 2.12 17.95 11.84
N VAL A 43 1.80 17.21 12.89
CA VAL A 43 2.00 15.75 12.95
C VAL A 43 1.13 15.02 11.91
N GLN A 44 -0.10 15.45 11.67
CA GLN A 44 -0.98 14.83 10.68
C GLN A 44 -0.39 14.91 9.26
N GLY A 45 0.18 16.06 8.87
CA GLY A 45 0.83 16.21 7.57
C GLY A 45 2.04 15.30 7.39
N VAL A 46 2.87 15.19 8.43
CA VAL A 46 4.04 14.29 8.42
C VAL A 46 3.63 12.83 8.33
N MET A 47 2.62 12.41 9.10
CA MET A 47 2.11 11.03 9.04
C MET A 47 1.56 10.69 7.66
N ARG A 48 0.85 11.61 7.01
CA ARG A 48 0.34 11.42 5.65
C ARG A 48 1.48 11.28 4.64
N SER A 49 2.50 12.10 4.73
CA SER A 49 3.70 12.00 3.89
C SER A 49 4.44 10.67 4.11
N ALA A 50 4.56 10.22 5.36
CA ALA A 50 5.16 8.93 5.68
C ALA A 50 4.39 7.75 5.07
N LYS A 51 3.05 7.78 5.13
CA LYS A 51 2.20 6.77 4.49
C LYS A 51 2.36 6.76 2.97
N LYS A 52 2.46 7.93 2.31
CA LYS A 52 2.74 8.03 0.87
C LYS A 52 4.11 7.45 0.51
N ASN A 53 5.14 7.73 1.30
CA ASN A 53 6.47 7.16 1.10
C ASN A 53 6.48 5.63 1.32
N SER A 54 5.73 5.11 2.28
CA SER A 54 5.54 3.67 2.48
C SER A 54 4.90 3.04 1.25
N ALA A 55 3.84 3.64 0.71
CA ALA A 55 3.19 3.19 -0.52
C ALA A 55 4.14 3.20 -1.72
N LEU A 56 4.96 4.27 -1.87
CA LEU A 56 5.98 4.36 -2.90
C LEU A 56 6.97 3.18 -2.84
N ASN A 57 7.43 2.81 -1.67
CA ASN A 57 8.34 1.68 -1.50
C ASN A 57 7.66 0.34 -1.80
N LYS A 58 6.40 0.17 -1.38
CA LYS A 58 5.61 -1.03 -1.68
C LYS A 58 5.44 -1.22 -3.20
N VAL A 59 5.06 -0.18 -3.94
CA VAL A 59 4.88 -0.29 -5.40
C VAL A 59 6.21 -0.50 -6.14
N ARG A 60 7.31 0.07 -5.66
CA ARG A 60 8.65 -0.21 -6.19
C ARG A 60 9.03 -1.68 -6.05
N SER A 61 8.72 -2.29 -4.91
CA SER A 61 8.96 -3.73 -4.70
C SER A 61 8.14 -4.58 -5.67
N ILE A 62 6.88 -4.22 -5.91
CA ILE A 62 6.03 -4.87 -6.92
C ILE A 62 6.64 -4.69 -8.31
N GLY A 63 7.12 -3.49 -8.65
CA GLY A 63 7.75 -3.20 -9.92
C GLY A 63 9.04 -4.00 -10.16
N GLN A 64 9.90 -4.08 -9.17
CA GLN A 64 11.13 -4.88 -9.24
C GLN A 64 10.82 -6.36 -9.46
N ALA A 65 9.85 -6.90 -8.73
CA ALA A 65 9.42 -8.29 -8.91
C ALA A 65 8.81 -8.52 -10.29
N TYR A 66 7.99 -7.58 -10.78
CA TYR A 66 7.45 -7.64 -12.13
C TYR A 66 8.57 -7.65 -13.19
N MET A 67 9.53 -6.74 -13.09
CA MET A 67 10.66 -6.67 -14.02
C MET A 67 11.50 -7.95 -13.99
N ASN A 68 11.78 -8.49 -12.82
CA ASN A 68 12.52 -9.74 -12.65
C ASN A 68 11.77 -10.91 -13.30
N TRP A 69 10.46 -10.98 -13.08
CA TRP A 69 9.64 -12.06 -13.63
C TRP A 69 9.45 -11.90 -15.15
N ALA A 70 9.15 -10.69 -15.61
CA ALA A 70 8.81 -10.41 -17.01
C ALA A 70 10.04 -10.20 -17.91
N GLY A 71 11.25 -10.28 -17.35
CA GLY A 71 12.49 -10.29 -18.13
C GLY A 71 12.42 -11.36 -19.23
N GLY A 72 12.84 -11.00 -20.46
CA GLY A 72 12.73 -11.89 -21.60
C GLY A 72 11.39 -11.81 -22.34
N ASN A 73 10.69 -10.67 -22.29
CA ASN A 73 9.47 -10.37 -23.07
C ASN A 73 8.23 -11.23 -22.74
N LYS A 74 8.11 -11.69 -21.52
CA LYS A 74 6.93 -12.43 -21.06
C LYS A 74 5.79 -11.47 -20.72
N ALA A 75 4.59 -11.76 -21.20
CA ALA A 75 3.38 -11.08 -20.73
C ALA A 75 2.86 -11.75 -19.47
N ILE A 76 2.58 -10.97 -18.42
CA ILE A 76 2.17 -11.56 -17.14
C ILE A 76 0.81 -12.25 -17.22
N ALA A 77 -0.07 -11.82 -18.13
CA ALA A 77 -1.34 -12.50 -18.38
C ALA A 77 -1.19 -13.96 -18.84
N ASN A 78 -0.04 -14.30 -19.46
CA ASN A 78 0.31 -15.66 -19.88
C ASN A 78 1.22 -16.35 -18.83
N GLY A 79 1.42 -15.72 -17.67
CA GLY A 79 2.24 -16.26 -16.63
C GLY A 79 1.63 -17.50 -15.99
N THR A 80 2.50 -18.41 -15.58
CA THR A 80 2.12 -19.59 -14.81
C THR A 80 2.82 -19.57 -13.47
N TRP A 81 2.14 -20.03 -12.44
CA TRP A 81 2.70 -20.27 -11.13
C TRP A 81 2.39 -21.70 -10.69
N ALA A 82 3.22 -22.28 -9.83
CA ALA A 82 3.02 -23.62 -9.29
C ALA A 82 2.57 -24.69 -10.30
N SER A 83 3.48 -25.41 -10.88
CA SER A 83 3.18 -26.61 -11.70
C SER A 83 2.12 -26.43 -12.79
N GLY A 84 2.11 -25.25 -13.45
CA GLY A 84 1.27 -25.02 -14.64
C GLY A 84 -0.08 -24.32 -14.37
N LYS A 85 -0.35 -23.85 -13.18
CA LYS A 85 -1.52 -22.99 -12.94
C LYS A 85 -1.31 -21.64 -13.62
N THR A 86 -2.21 -21.29 -14.53
CA THR A 86 -2.20 -20.00 -15.23
C THR A 86 -2.76 -18.89 -14.35
N MET A 87 -2.33 -17.66 -14.60
CA MET A 87 -2.94 -16.49 -14.02
C MET A 87 -4.41 -16.43 -14.43
N THR A 88 -5.29 -16.37 -13.43
CA THR A 88 -6.63 -15.82 -13.63
C THR A 88 -6.50 -14.30 -13.69
N THR A 89 -7.47 -13.59 -14.25
CA THR A 89 -7.50 -12.11 -14.29
C THR A 89 -7.66 -11.48 -12.91
N SER A 90 -7.43 -12.25 -11.84
CA SER A 90 -7.57 -11.81 -10.44
C SER A 90 -6.25 -11.34 -9.86
N LEU A 91 -6.34 -10.42 -8.91
CA LEU A 91 -5.19 -9.88 -8.19
C LEU A 91 -4.42 -10.96 -7.44
N SER A 92 -5.12 -11.93 -6.85
CA SER A 92 -4.48 -13.06 -6.17
C SER A 92 -3.63 -13.91 -7.12
N GLY A 93 -4.06 -14.10 -8.37
CA GLY A 93 -3.28 -14.80 -9.40
C GLY A 93 -2.04 -14.01 -9.81
N TYR A 94 -2.15 -12.69 -10.00
CA TYR A 94 -1.02 -11.82 -10.28
C TYR A 94 0.02 -11.87 -9.16
N ALA A 95 -0.44 -11.71 -7.93
CA ALA A 95 0.42 -11.75 -6.75
C ALA A 95 1.10 -13.11 -6.61
N ALA A 96 0.40 -14.21 -6.89
CA ALA A 96 0.97 -15.56 -6.82
C ALA A 96 2.07 -15.80 -7.87
N ILE A 97 1.95 -15.23 -9.09
CA ILE A 97 3.01 -15.28 -10.10
C ILE A 97 4.27 -14.59 -9.59
N LEU A 98 4.15 -13.40 -9.00
CA LEU A 98 5.30 -12.68 -8.47
C LEU A 98 5.88 -13.35 -7.23
N ALA A 99 5.04 -13.96 -6.39
CA ALA A 99 5.48 -14.69 -5.21
C ALA A 99 6.27 -15.96 -5.58
N ASP A 100 5.81 -16.72 -6.55
CA ASP A 100 6.46 -17.96 -6.96
C ASP A 100 7.64 -17.73 -7.91
N GLY A 101 7.49 -16.83 -8.87
CA GLY A 101 8.46 -16.61 -9.93
C GLY A 101 9.50 -15.52 -9.66
N ALA A 102 9.22 -14.57 -8.77
CA ALA A 102 10.11 -13.45 -8.45
C ALA A 102 10.37 -13.29 -6.94
N SER A 103 9.97 -14.28 -6.13
CA SER A 103 10.16 -14.29 -4.67
C SER A 103 9.51 -13.11 -3.91
N LEU A 104 8.48 -12.48 -4.48
CA LEU A 104 7.71 -11.42 -3.82
C LEU A 104 6.54 -12.03 -3.03
N ASP A 105 6.83 -12.78 -1.98
CA ASP A 105 5.82 -13.52 -1.20
C ASP A 105 5.31 -12.76 0.04
N SER A 106 5.43 -11.44 0.07
CA SER A 106 4.88 -10.64 1.18
C SER A 106 3.45 -10.19 0.88
N GLY A 107 2.49 -10.66 1.67
CA GLY A 107 1.09 -10.27 1.55
C GLY A 107 0.83 -8.81 1.94
N GLU A 108 1.63 -8.27 2.87
CA GLU A 108 1.48 -6.88 3.35
C GLU A 108 1.73 -5.81 2.28
N LEU A 109 2.48 -6.15 1.22
CA LEU A 109 2.77 -5.23 0.12
C LEU A 109 1.51 -4.83 -0.66
N TRP A 110 0.49 -5.67 -0.63
CA TRP A 110 -0.74 -5.51 -1.41
C TRP A 110 -1.78 -4.61 -0.73
N PHE A 111 -1.58 -4.29 0.56
CA PHE A 111 -2.49 -3.44 1.33
C PHE A 111 -1.77 -2.17 1.78
N LEU A 112 -2.50 -1.05 1.78
CA LEU A 112 -1.97 0.25 2.18
C LEU A 112 -2.60 0.71 3.49
N ASP A 113 -1.78 1.13 4.44
CA ASP A 113 -2.22 1.61 5.77
C ASP A 113 -3.06 2.90 5.72
N ALA A 114 -3.09 3.56 4.57
CA ALA A 114 -3.90 4.76 4.33
C ALA A 114 -5.19 4.45 3.59
N ASP A 115 -5.40 3.21 3.17
CA ASP A 115 -6.53 2.81 2.35
C ASP A 115 -7.75 2.51 3.21
N PRO A 116 -8.86 3.26 3.09
CA PRO A 116 -10.09 2.96 3.81
C PRO A 116 -10.63 1.55 3.53
N ALA A 117 -10.32 0.97 2.37
CA ALA A 117 -10.72 -0.39 2.05
C ALA A 117 -9.94 -1.45 2.84
N ALA A 118 -8.80 -1.09 3.43
CA ALA A 118 -8.05 -1.99 4.29
C ALA A 118 -8.57 -2.04 5.74
N ASP A 119 -9.37 -1.06 6.17
CA ASP A 119 -9.89 -0.98 7.54
C ASP A 119 -10.77 -2.17 7.94
N GLY A 120 -11.41 -2.83 6.96
CA GLY A 120 -12.22 -4.03 7.16
C GLY A 120 -11.44 -5.33 7.29
N ILE A 121 -10.12 -5.31 7.07
CA ILE A 121 -9.30 -6.52 7.07
C ILE A 121 -8.92 -6.89 8.50
N THR A 122 -9.40 -8.03 8.96
CA THR A 122 -9.12 -8.51 10.33
C THR A 122 -7.73 -9.09 10.50
N THR A 123 -7.16 -9.63 9.42
CA THR A 123 -5.83 -10.24 9.43
C THR A 123 -5.12 -9.99 8.12
N ILE A 124 -4.06 -9.20 8.13
CA ILE A 124 -3.18 -9.03 6.96
C ILE A 124 -2.25 -10.23 6.89
N PRO A 125 -2.27 -11.01 5.80
CA PRO A 125 -1.45 -12.20 5.65
C PRO A 125 0.03 -11.83 5.46
N LYS A 126 0.92 -12.62 6.07
CA LYS A 126 2.35 -12.45 5.85
C LYS A 126 2.78 -12.87 4.44
N ASN A 127 2.17 -13.94 3.93
CA ASN A 127 2.55 -14.56 2.66
C ASN A 127 1.39 -14.60 1.67
N VAL A 128 1.71 -14.42 0.39
CA VAL A 128 0.76 -14.55 -0.73
C VAL A 128 0.49 -16.02 -1.04
N ILE A 129 1.53 -16.86 -0.97
CA ILE A 129 1.43 -18.30 -1.25
C ILE A 129 1.79 -19.14 -0.04
N THR A 130 1.28 -20.36 -0.02
CA THR A 130 1.67 -21.41 0.93
C THR A 130 2.34 -22.55 0.17
N ARG A 131 3.40 -23.11 0.75
CA ARG A 131 4.14 -24.27 0.21
C ARG A 131 3.99 -25.43 1.18
N THR A 132 3.46 -26.56 0.69
CA THR A 132 3.32 -27.80 1.47
C THR A 132 3.92 -28.94 0.66
N GLY A 133 5.11 -29.38 1.04
CA GLY A 133 5.91 -30.28 0.22
C GLY A 133 6.17 -29.67 -1.18
N ASN A 134 5.80 -30.39 -2.22
CA ASN A 134 5.94 -29.91 -3.60
C ASN A 134 4.70 -29.13 -4.12
N THR A 135 3.71 -28.89 -3.26
CA THR A 135 2.50 -28.19 -3.67
C THR A 135 2.59 -26.72 -3.26
N VAL A 136 2.33 -25.83 -4.22
CA VAL A 136 2.18 -24.38 -4.01
C VAL A 136 0.72 -24.00 -4.24
N ALA A 137 0.17 -23.22 -3.32
CA ALA A 137 -1.21 -22.73 -3.42
C ALA A 137 -1.27 -21.27 -2.99
N ILE A 138 -2.28 -20.52 -3.46
CA ILE A 138 -2.54 -19.18 -2.92
C ILE A 138 -2.96 -19.32 -1.46
N ASN A 139 -2.42 -18.48 -0.60
CA ASN A 139 -2.75 -18.47 0.81
C ASN A 139 -4.23 -18.07 0.99
N ALA A 140 -5.00 -18.94 1.65
CA ALA A 140 -6.42 -18.69 1.89
C ALA A 140 -6.67 -17.39 2.69
N THR A 141 -5.77 -17.05 3.63
CA THR A 141 -5.85 -15.80 4.38
C THR A 141 -5.64 -14.59 3.46
N PHE A 142 -4.76 -14.70 2.45
CA PHE A 142 -4.54 -13.64 1.47
C PHE A 142 -5.81 -13.40 0.62
N THR A 143 -6.42 -14.47 0.12
CA THR A 143 -7.68 -14.37 -0.63
C THR A 143 -8.81 -13.80 0.25
N ALA A 144 -8.90 -14.24 1.50
CA ALA A 144 -9.89 -13.71 2.45
C ALA A 144 -9.68 -12.22 2.73
N ALA A 145 -8.43 -11.75 2.89
CA ALA A 145 -8.12 -10.35 3.08
C ALA A 145 -8.52 -9.49 1.87
N LEU A 146 -8.30 -9.98 0.64
CA LEU A 146 -8.74 -9.31 -0.59
C LEU A 146 -10.28 -9.25 -0.72
N THR A 147 -10.99 -10.20 -0.13
CA THR A 147 -12.46 -10.23 -0.11
C THR A 147 -13.02 -9.30 0.98
N GLN A 148 -12.41 -9.28 2.17
CA GLN A 148 -12.81 -8.41 3.29
C GLN A 148 -12.52 -6.93 2.99
N GLY A 149 -11.40 -6.67 2.35
CA GLY A 149 -10.97 -5.35 1.91
C GLY A 149 -10.68 -5.31 0.42
N LYS A 150 -9.81 -4.39 0.03
CA LYS A 150 -9.31 -4.30 -1.34
C LYS A 150 -7.80 -4.11 -1.32
N SER A 151 -7.14 -4.55 -2.38
CA SER A 151 -5.74 -4.16 -2.59
C SER A 151 -5.63 -2.65 -2.77
N GLY A 152 -4.55 -2.08 -2.26
CA GLY A 152 -4.22 -0.68 -2.51
C GLY A 152 -3.75 -0.39 -3.94
N TRP A 153 -3.69 -1.42 -4.81
CA TRP A 153 -3.12 -1.35 -6.15
C TRP A 153 -4.07 -1.84 -7.21
N ASP A 154 -4.18 -1.09 -8.29
CA ASP A 154 -4.69 -1.56 -9.57
C ASP A 154 -3.50 -1.91 -10.48
N LEU A 155 -3.66 -2.93 -11.30
CA LEU A 155 -2.58 -3.50 -12.10
C LEU A 155 -3.03 -3.66 -13.54
N TYR A 156 -2.10 -3.36 -14.45
CA TYR A 156 -2.32 -3.62 -15.87
C TYR A 156 -1.67 -4.93 -16.30
N THR A 157 -2.41 -5.75 -17.02
CA THR A 157 -1.94 -7.05 -17.52
C THR A 157 -2.06 -7.14 -19.03
N PRO A 158 -1.03 -6.70 -19.77
CA PRO A 158 -1.03 -6.88 -21.20
C PRO A 158 -1.00 -8.38 -21.55
N THR A 159 -1.78 -8.77 -22.54
CA THR A 159 -1.90 -10.18 -22.97
C THR A 159 -0.83 -10.58 -23.99
N SER A 160 -0.20 -9.62 -24.67
CA SER A 160 0.64 -9.91 -25.84
C SER A 160 2.13 -9.74 -25.61
N ARG A 161 2.54 -8.90 -24.66
CA ARG A 161 3.97 -8.62 -24.41
C ARG A 161 4.24 -8.11 -23.01
N SER A 162 5.52 -8.18 -22.58
CA SER A 162 6.02 -7.50 -21.38
C SER A 162 6.05 -5.98 -21.59
N LEU A 163 5.85 -5.24 -20.51
CA LEU A 163 6.02 -3.77 -20.46
C LEU A 163 7.40 -3.38 -19.93
N VAL A 164 8.27 -4.34 -19.68
CA VAL A 164 9.62 -4.08 -19.12
C VAL A 164 10.41 -3.17 -20.07
N GLY A 165 10.99 -2.12 -19.47
CA GLY A 165 11.75 -1.10 -20.19
C GLY A 165 10.90 -0.02 -20.87
N ASN A 166 9.56 -0.08 -20.77
CA ASN A 166 8.70 0.95 -21.34
C ASN A 166 8.50 2.09 -20.34
N VAL A 167 9.01 3.26 -20.69
CA VAL A 167 8.99 4.47 -19.83
C VAL A 167 7.63 5.15 -19.76
N THR A 168 6.71 4.82 -20.65
CA THR A 168 5.41 5.49 -20.77
C THR A 168 4.24 4.60 -20.39
N ALA A 169 4.40 3.27 -20.40
CA ALA A 169 3.33 2.34 -20.11
C ALA A 169 3.23 2.06 -18.61
N PRO A 170 2.08 2.35 -17.97
CA PRO A 170 1.85 2.03 -16.58
C PRO A 170 1.71 0.52 -16.37
N VAL A 171 2.31 0.01 -15.31
CA VAL A 171 2.25 -1.39 -14.89
C VAL A 171 1.32 -1.56 -13.70
N ALA A 172 1.42 -0.64 -12.74
CA ALA A 172 0.61 -0.63 -11.54
C ALA A 172 0.39 0.80 -11.08
N TRP A 173 -0.72 1.03 -10.40
CA TRP A 173 -0.98 2.32 -9.77
C TRP A 173 -1.80 2.16 -8.50
N THR A 174 -1.82 3.19 -7.68
CA THR A 174 -2.68 3.23 -6.50
C THR A 174 -4.14 3.08 -6.93
N ARG A 175 -4.91 2.22 -6.25
CA ARG A 175 -6.30 1.91 -6.57
C ARG A 175 -7.14 3.16 -6.82
N GLY A 176 -8.02 3.07 -7.82
CA GLY A 176 -9.07 4.05 -8.13
C GLY A 176 -8.76 5.01 -9.26
N LEU A 177 -7.62 4.91 -9.96
CA LEU A 177 -7.39 5.72 -11.16
C LEU A 177 -8.41 5.38 -12.24
N THR A 178 -9.24 6.36 -12.61
CA THR A 178 -10.22 6.17 -13.68
C THR A 178 -9.55 6.14 -15.06
N VAL A 179 -10.28 5.65 -16.06
CA VAL A 179 -9.81 5.67 -17.45
C VAL A 179 -9.59 7.08 -17.96
N ALA A 180 -10.35 8.04 -17.43
CA ALA A 180 -10.21 9.46 -17.77
C ALA A 180 -8.99 10.13 -17.11
N GLY A 181 -8.23 9.41 -16.28
CA GLY A 181 -7.03 9.93 -15.62
C GLY A 181 -7.31 10.70 -14.33
N THR A 182 -8.50 10.56 -13.75
CA THR A 182 -8.90 11.22 -12.52
C THR A 182 -8.96 10.24 -11.36
N TRP A 183 -8.79 10.77 -10.14
CA TRP A 183 -8.90 9.99 -8.89
C TRP A 183 -10.21 10.38 -8.19
N PRO A 184 -11.12 9.45 -7.92
CA PRO A 184 -12.34 9.71 -7.17
C PRO A 184 -12.03 9.98 -5.69
N ALA A 185 -13.07 10.29 -4.92
CA ALA A 185 -12.96 10.42 -3.46
C ALA A 185 -12.39 9.14 -2.84
N ALA A 186 -11.72 9.30 -1.70
CA ALA A 186 -11.23 8.15 -0.96
C ALA A 186 -12.41 7.33 -0.39
N GLY A 187 -12.30 6.00 -0.46
CA GLY A 187 -13.36 5.13 0.02
C GLY A 187 -13.00 3.65 -0.03
N ALA A 188 -13.93 2.82 0.43
CA ALA A 188 -13.74 1.39 0.61
C ALA A 188 -14.13 0.55 -0.61
N ASN A 189 -14.77 1.12 -1.64
CA ASN A 189 -15.14 0.38 -2.83
C ASN A 189 -13.95 0.16 -3.76
N ALA A 190 -14.03 -0.84 -4.63
CA ALA A 190 -12.98 -1.14 -5.60
C ALA A 190 -12.67 0.01 -6.57
N THR A 191 -13.65 0.89 -6.82
CA THR A 191 -13.52 2.06 -7.71
C THR A 191 -13.11 3.33 -6.98
N ASP A 192 -13.13 3.35 -5.65
CA ASP A 192 -12.74 4.52 -4.86
C ASP A 192 -11.22 4.60 -4.78
N SER A 193 -10.69 5.81 -4.56
CA SER A 193 -9.25 5.99 -4.43
C SER A 193 -8.77 5.81 -2.98
N VAL A 194 -7.46 5.59 -2.84
CA VAL A 194 -6.79 5.50 -1.53
C VAL A 194 -6.56 6.89 -0.94
N TRP A 195 -6.12 7.84 -1.76
CA TRP A 195 -5.71 9.19 -1.31
C TRP A 195 -6.74 10.27 -1.60
N GLY A 196 -7.94 9.90 -2.08
CA GLY A 196 -8.92 10.84 -2.58
C GLY A 196 -8.41 11.57 -3.81
N THR A 197 -8.91 12.77 -4.02
CA THR A 197 -8.55 13.63 -5.15
C THR A 197 -7.11 14.18 -5.09
N GLU A 198 -6.31 13.80 -4.10
CA GLU A 198 -4.89 14.16 -4.09
C GLU A 198 -4.05 13.42 -5.11
N GLY A 199 -4.60 12.36 -5.71
CA GLY A 199 -3.91 11.55 -6.71
C GLY A 199 -3.39 10.22 -6.18
N GLY A 200 -2.39 9.65 -6.84
CA GLY A 200 -1.81 8.38 -6.49
C GLY A 200 -0.45 8.13 -7.14
N HIS A 201 0.19 7.05 -6.75
CA HIS A 201 1.42 6.60 -7.36
C HIS A 201 1.13 5.81 -8.64
N ILE A 202 1.92 6.05 -9.68
CA ILE A 202 1.91 5.27 -10.93
C ILE A 202 3.32 4.70 -11.13
N LEU A 203 3.39 3.39 -11.28
CA LEU A 203 4.59 2.65 -11.62
C LEU A 203 4.60 2.39 -13.12
N TYR A 204 5.71 2.67 -13.78
CA TYR A 204 5.91 2.44 -15.21
C TYR A 204 6.79 1.22 -15.47
N GLY A 205 6.81 0.76 -16.73
CA GLY A 205 7.51 -0.45 -17.13
C GLY A 205 9.04 -0.39 -17.05
N ASP A 206 9.63 0.80 -16.92
CA ASP A 206 11.06 1.00 -16.66
C ASP A 206 11.38 1.00 -15.15
N GLY A 207 10.37 0.91 -14.30
CA GLY A 207 10.49 0.89 -12.84
C GLY A 207 10.45 2.25 -12.16
N HIS A 208 10.36 3.36 -12.91
CA HIS A 208 10.14 4.64 -12.24
C HIS A 208 8.73 4.75 -11.68
N VAL A 209 8.58 5.50 -10.61
CA VAL A 209 7.30 5.78 -9.96
C VAL A 209 7.10 7.28 -9.86
N SER A 210 5.96 7.75 -10.34
CA SER A 210 5.51 9.14 -10.18
C SER A 210 4.31 9.21 -9.24
N PHE A 211 4.24 10.26 -8.41
CA PHE A 211 3.01 10.62 -7.74
C PHE A 211 2.28 11.67 -8.58
N CYS A 212 1.10 11.33 -9.07
CA CYS A 212 0.30 12.18 -9.92
C CYS A 212 -0.91 12.67 -9.14
N SER A 213 -1.09 13.98 -9.06
CA SER A 213 -2.23 14.58 -8.38
C SER A 213 -3.41 14.79 -9.34
N ASP A 214 -4.63 14.82 -8.79
CA ASP A 214 -5.86 15.02 -9.55
C ASP A 214 -6.10 16.48 -9.98
N THR A 215 -5.20 17.38 -9.60
CA THR A 215 -5.27 18.78 -10.05
C THR A 215 -5.06 18.95 -11.57
N MET A 216 -4.99 17.84 -12.27
CA MET A 216 -4.78 17.73 -13.71
C MET A 216 -6.11 17.70 -14.50
N THR A 217 -7.22 18.09 -13.89
CA THR A 217 -8.57 18.06 -14.49
C THR A 217 -8.75 18.96 -15.71
N THR A 218 -7.80 19.82 -16.01
CA THR A 218 -7.86 20.67 -17.21
C THR A 218 -6.57 20.54 -18.02
N GLY A 219 -6.47 19.50 -18.86
CA GLY A 219 -5.47 19.42 -19.92
C GLY A 219 -4.10 18.87 -19.53
N SER A 220 -3.93 18.37 -18.33
CA SER A 220 -2.70 17.67 -17.98
C SER A 220 -2.84 16.20 -18.26
N ASN A 221 -2.01 15.73 -19.10
CA ASN A 221 -2.02 14.40 -19.63
C ASN A 221 -0.88 13.61 -18.97
N PHE A 222 -1.21 12.64 -18.15
CA PHE A 222 -0.23 11.81 -17.43
C PHE A 222 0.60 10.92 -18.33
N PHE A 223 0.04 10.56 -19.46
CA PHE A 223 0.57 9.49 -20.30
C PHE A 223 0.98 10.03 -21.65
N THR A 224 2.14 9.62 -22.12
CA THR A 224 2.64 9.98 -23.47
C THR A 224 2.14 8.96 -24.47
N LYS A 225 1.49 9.42 -25.52
CA LYS A 225 1.06 8.61 -26.67
C LYS A 225 2.23 8.26 -27.58
N ALA A 226 2.00 7.32 -28.50
CA ALA A 226 3.00 6.90 -29.48
C ALA A 226 3.45 8.03 -30.43
N ASP A 227 2.61 9.04 -30.65
CA ASP A 227 2.89 10.23 -31.48
C ASP A 227 3.63 11.35 -30.71
N GLY A 228 3.96 11.11 -29.42
CA GLY A 228 4.61 12.08 -28.53
C GLY A 228 3.67 13.09 -27.90
N THR A 229 2.38 13.10 -28.26
CA THR A 229 1.37 13.90 -27.57
C THR A 229 0.99 13.26 -26.24
N THR A 230 0.29 13.97 -25.40
CA THR A 230 -0.08 13.50 -24.05
C THR A 230 -1.59 13.15 -23.97
N SER A 231 -1.95 12.28 -23.02
CA SER A 231 -3.32 11.88 -22.73
C SER A 231 -3.55 11.74 -21.23
N ALA A 232 -4.77 12.05 -20.79
CA ALA A 232 -5.20 11.74 -19.43
C ALA A 232 -5.50 10.24 -19.24
N SER A 233 -5.77 9.53 -20.33
CA SER A 233 -6.10 8.10 -20.29
C SER A 233 -4.83 7.23 -20.30
N TRP A 234 -4.69 6.37 -19.30
CA TRP A 234 -3.61 5.37 -19.29
C TRP A 234 -3.68 4.40 -20.48
N LYS A 235 -4.86 4.22 -21.08
CA LYS A 235 -5.06 3.37 -22.27
C LYS A 235 -4.40 3.92 -23.52
N ASP A 236 -4.27 5.23 -23.61
CA ASP A 236 -3.65 5.90 -24.74
C ASP A 236 -2.13 5.90 -24.65
N SER A 237 -1.58 5.48 -23.52
CA SER A 237 -0.12 5.50 -23.29
C SER A 237 0.62 4.68 -24.35
N ALA A 238 1.73 5.23 -24.82
CA ALA A 238 2.64 4.52 -25.72
C ALA A 238 3.08 3.20 -25.08
N GLY A 239 2.90 2.11 -25.80
CA GLY A 239 3.24 0.78 -25.31
C GLY A 239 2.09 0.02 -24.68
N VAL A 240 0.99 0.67 -24.34
CA VAL A 240 -0.25 -0.02 -24.00
C VAL A 240 -0.90 -0.48 -25.32
N PRO A 241 -1.06 -1.80 -25.56
CA PRO A 241 -1.79 -2.27 -26.72
C PRO A 241 -3.21 -1.72 -26.67
N GLN A 242 -3.65 -1.13 -27.78
CA GLN A 242 -5.04 -0.69 -27.95
C GLN A 242 -5.94 -1.94 -27.83
N ALA A 243 -6.42 -2.22 -26.64
CA ALA A 243 -7.35 -3.32 -26.45
C ALA A 243 -8.73 -2.88 -26.91
N THR A 244 -9.33 -3.64 -27.80
CA THR A 244 -10.71 -3.45 -28.26
C THR A 244 -11.74 -3.62 -27.13
N THR A 245 -11.31 -4.15 -25.99
CA THR A 245 -12.10 -4.30 -24.76
C THR A 245 -11.26 -3.94 -23.53
N PRO A 246 -11.47 -2.74 -23.00
CA PRO A 246 -10.67 -2.19 -21.89
C PRO A 246 -10.71 -2.97 -20.57
N ALA A 247 -11.82 -3.67 -20.31
CA ALA A 247 -12.01 -4.40 -19.06
C ALA A 247 -11.11 -5.65 -18.91
N ALA A 248 -10.63 -6.20 -20.02
CA ALA A 248 -9.81 -7.43 -19.99
C ALA A 248 -8.35 -7.20 -19.58
N ALA A 249 -7.90 -5.95 -19.54
CA ALA A 249 -6.50 -5.62 -19.25
C ALA A 249 -6.26 -5.17 -17.80
N LEU A 250 -7.32 -4.88 -17.04
CA LEU A 250 -7.22 -4.59 -15.61
C LEU A 250 -7.38 -5.88 -14.80
N VAL A 251 -6.54 -6.02 -13.80
CA VAL A 251 -6.69 -7.07 -12.79
C VAL A 251 -7.90 -6.76 -11.93
N THR A 252 -8.85 -7.67 -11.86
CA THR A 252 -10.01 -7.50 -10.99
C THR A 252 -9.60 -7.59 -9.53
N GLN A 253 -10.05 -6.64 -8.74
CA GLN A 253 -10.04 -6.74 -7.27
C GLN A 253 -10.93 -7.91 -6.88
N ASN A 254 -10.44 -8.80 -6.03
CA ASN A 254 -11.18 -9.98 -5.57
C ASN A 254 -12.35 -9.60 -4.66
#